data_e9770686aaeebf1da1228eddfbb0bd88
#
_entry.id   e9770686aaeebf1da1228eddfbb0bd88
#
_cell.length_a   1.000
_cell.length_b   1.000
_cell.length_c   1.000
_cell.angle_alpha   90.00
_cell.angle_beta   90.00
_cell.angle_gamma   90.00
#
_symmetry.space_group_name_H-M   'P 1'
#
loop_
_entity.id
_entity.type
_entity.pdbx_description
1 polymer ?
#
loop_
_entity_poly.entity_id
_entity_poly.type
_entity_poly.pdbx_seq_one_letter_code
_entity_poly.pdbx_strand_id
1 'polypeptide(L)'
;MKRLLFIYNPHAGKELLKPKLADVIDIFVKAGYEVVAYPTQAYRDAYKKIKKYDSSEYDLIVCSGGDGTLDEVVTGMMKRDRDKREPIGYIPTGTTNDFASSLHIPRGLLEAADNAVNGEVFACDAGRFNDDIFVYIAAFGLFTDVSYQTKQSMKNVLGHLAYVLEGAKRLFNIPSYKVKV
;
A
#
# COMPACT_ATOMS: atom_id res chain seq x y z
N MET A 1 5.26 6.07 26.44
CA MET A 1 4.35 5.14 25.74
C MET A 1 4.72 5.21 24.27
N LYS A 2 4.85 4.09 23.57
CA LYS A 2 5.13 4.10 22.13
C LYS A 2 3.96 4.67 21.36
N ARG A 3 4.22 5.39 20.28
CA ARG A 3 3.18 5.99 19.44
C ARG A 3 3.16 5.37 18.04
N LEU A 4 1.97 5.08 17.55
CA LEU A 4 1.74 4.46 16.25
C LEU A 4 0.85 5.36 15.40
N LEU A 5 1.30 5.67 14.17
CA LEU A 5 0.46 6.31 13.16
C LEU A 5 -0.17 5.24 12.27
N PHE A 6 -1.49 5.09 12.37
CA PHE A 6 -2.27 4.17 11.54
C PHE A 6 -2.88 4.90 10.35
N ILE A 7 -2.27 4.78 9.19
CA ILE A 7 -2.77 5.34 7.92
C ILE A 7 -3.56 4.26 7.20
N TYR A 8 -4.80 4.53 6.85
CA TYR A 8 -5.62 3.54 6.15
C TYR A 8 -6.49 4.15 5.06
N ASN A 9 -6.68 3.38 3.98
CA ASN A 9 -7.63 3.72 2.93
C ASN A 9 -8.98 3.07 3.23
N PRO A 10 -10.01 3.84 3.62
CA PRO A 10 -11.32 3.29 4.00
C PRO A 10 -12.08 2.65 2.84
N HIS A 11 -11.65 2.91 1.59
CA HIS A 11 -12.29 2.40 0.37
C HIS A 11 -11.46 1.30 -0.31
N ALA A 12 -10.40 0.79 0.34
CA ALA A 12 -9.58 -0.26 -0.23
C ALA A 12 -10.35 -1.58 -0.40
N GLY A 13 -10.18 -2.21 -1.55
CA GLY A 13 -10.75 -3.52 -1.86
C GLY A 13 -12.26 -3.57 -1.64
N LYS A 14 -12.71 -4.46 -0.76
CA LYS A 14 -14.13 -4.65 -0.38
C LYS A 14 -14.48 -3.94 0.94
N GLU A 15 -13.74 -2.90 1.32
CA GLU A 15 -13.94 -2.13 2.56
C GLU A 15 -13.86 -2.99 3.85
N LEU A 16 -13.06 -4.05 3.82
CA LEU A 16 -12.97 -5.04 4.90
C LEU A 16 -12.52 -4.45 6.25
N LEU A 17 -11.80 -3.34 6.22
CA LEU A 17 -11.31 -2.69 7.42
C LEU A 17 -12.44 -2.01 8.23
N LYS A 18 -13.41 -1.39 7.56
CA LYS A 18 -14.44 -0.58 8.24
C LYS A 18 -15.15 -1.31 9.40
N PRO A 19 -15.71 -2.53 9.21
CA PRO A 19 -16.39 -3.23 10.30
C PRO A 19 -15.44 -3.77 11.38
N LYS A 20 -14.13 -3.78 11.13
CA LYS A 20 -13.11 -4.35 12.02
C LYS A 20 -12.11 -3.31 12.56
N LEU A 21 -12.37 -2.04 12.31
CA LEU A 21 -11.45 -0.96 12.69
C LEU A 21 -11.18 -0.93 14.21
N ALA A 22 -12.22 -1.12 15.00
CA ALA A 22 -12.09 -1.15 16.46
C ALA A 22 -11.24 -2.35 16.94
N ASP A 23 -11.44 -3.53 16.34
CA ASP A 23 -10.68 -4.73 16.67
C ASP A 23 -9.19 -4.54 16.33
N VAL A 24 -8.89 -3.91 15.18
CA VAL A 24 -7.51 -3.58 14.76
C VAL A 24 -6.85 -2.59 15.73
N ILE A 25 -7.55 -1.54 16.11
CA ILE A 25 -7.03 -0.56 17.09
C ILE A 25 -6.79 -1.22 18.45
N ASP A 26 -7.67 -2.11 18.89
CA ASP A 26 -7.52 -2.84 20.15
C ASP A 26 -6.23 -3.70 20.17
N ILE A 27 -5.89 -4.35 19.04
CA ILE A 27 -4.62 -5.07 18.89
C ILE A 27 -3.43 -4.13 19.11
N PHE A 28 -3.42 -2.96 18.49
CA PHE A 28 -2.33 -1.99 18.63
C PHE A 28 -2.20 -1.45 20.05
N VAL A 29 -3.33 -1.17 20.72
CA VAL A 29 -3.33 -0.70 22.11
C VAL A 29 -2.83 -1.81 23.04
N LYS A 30 -3.22 -3.07 22.83
CA LYS A 30 -2.71 -4.22 23.60
C LYS A 30 -1.22 -4.45 23.39
N ALA A 31 -0.67 -4.11 22.22
CA ALA A 31 0.77 -4.12 21.95
C ALA A 31 1.52 -2.92 22.58
N GLY A 32 0.84 -2.05 23.33
CA GLY A 32 1.43 -0.94 24.09
C GLY A 32 1.58 0.38 23.33
N TYR A 33 0.83 0.55 22.21
CA TYR A 33 0.87 1.78 21.42
C TYR A 33 -0.28 2.73 21.75
N GLU A 34 0.02 4.02 21.79
CA GLU A 34 -0.95 5.09 21.58
C GLU A 34 -1.18 5.23 20.06
N VAL A 35 -2.43 5.14 19.62
CA VAL A 35 -2.77 5.06 18.20
C VAL A 35 -3.33 6.37 17.68
N VAL A 36 -2.69 6.94 16.67
CA VAL A 36 -3.24 8.03 15.87
C VAL A 36 -3.75 7.47 14.55
N ALA A 37 -5.07 7.39 14.40
CA ALA A 37 -5.72 6.86 13.21
C ALA A 37 -5.94 7.98 12.16
N TYR A 38 -5.51 7.73 10.92
CA TYR A 38 -5.61 8.67 9.81
C TYR A 38 -6.24 8.02 8.58
N PRO A 39 -7.54 8.23 8.32
CA PRO A 39 -8.18 7.78 7.08
C PRO A 39 -7.76 8.67 5.91
N THR A 40 -7.27 8.07 4.82
CA THR A 40 -6.96 8.82 3.60
C THR A 40 -8.22 9.31 2.91
N GLN A 41 -8.19 10.52 2.36
CA GLN A 41 -9.35 11.17 1.72
C GLN A 41 -9.19 11.32 0.20
N ALA A 42 -7.96 11.24 -0.31
CA ALA A 42 -7.67 11.45 -1.72
C ALA A 42 -6.35 10.77 -2.13
N TYR A 43 -6.10 10.73 -3.44
CA TYR A 43 -4.82 10.31 -3.99
C TYR A 43 -3.65 11.12 -3.43
N ARG A 44 -2.55 10.46 -3.09
CA ARG A 44 -1.34 10.98 -2.44
C ARG A 44 -1.56 11.55 -1.03
N ASP A 45 -2.65 11.24 -0.37
CA ASP A 45 -2.92 11.74 0.97
C ASP A 45 -2.05 11.03 2.02
N ALA A 46 -1.82 9.72 1.88
CA ALA A 46 -0.89 8.97 2.71
C ALA A 46 0.55 9.52 2.57
N TYR A 47 1.00 9.80 1.35
CA TYR A 47 2.29 10.43 1.08
C TYR A 47 2.43 11.79 1.78
N LYS A 48 1.40 12.64 1.68
CA LYS A 48 1.40 13.98 2.31
C LYS A 48 1.43 13.88 3.83
N LYS A 49 0.70 12.91 4.41
CA LYS A 49 0.68 12.68 5.85
C LYS A 49 2.06 12.27 6.35
N ILE A 50 2.72 11.32 5.68
CA ILE A 50 4.09 10.88 6.02
C ILE A 50 5.09 12.04 5.96
N LYS A 51 4.98 12.94 4.98
CA LYS A 51 5.89 14.09 4.87
C LYS A 51 5.71 15.16 5.93
N LYS A 52 4.54 15.25 6.56
CA LYS A 52 4.18 16.38 7.43
C LYS A 52 4.51 16.15 8.90
N TYR A 53 4.55 14.91 9.39
CA TYR A 53 4.84 14.66 10.79
C TYR A 53 6.35 14.72 11.07
N ASP A 54 6.72 15.03 12.31
CA ASP A 54 8.12 14.99 12.75
C ASP A 54 8.57 13.54 12.95
N SER A 55 9.81 13.20 12.56
CA SER A 55 10.36 11.84 12.68
C SER A 55 10.43 11.32 14.12
N SER A 56 10.39 12.17 15.12
CA SER A 56 10.33 11.79 16.54
C SER A 56 8.91 11.57 17.06
N GLU A 57 7.89 11.78 16.23
CA GLU A 57 6.49 11.78 16.68
C GLU A 57 5.93 10.36 16.83
N TYR A 58 6.41 9.39 16.03
CA TYR A 58 5.91 8.01 16.04
C TYR A 58 7.05 7.01 16.06
N ASP A 59 6.84 5.86 16.72
CA ASP A 59 7.76 4.73 16.75
C ASP A 59 7.49 3.72 15.64
N LEU A 60 6.27 3.70 15.12
CA LEU A 60 5.81 2.77 14.09
C LEU A 60 4.76 3.43 13.20
N ILE A 61 4.85 3.20 11.91
CA ILE A 61 3.82 3.53 10.94
C ILE A 61 3.11 2.25 10.54
N VAL A 62 1.80 2.17 10.66
CA VAL A 62 1.03 1.05 10.11
C VAL A 62 0.19 1.56 8.94
N CYS A 63 0.32 0.88 7.80
CA CYS A 63 -0.42 1.17 6.57
C CYS A 63 -1.46 0.09 6.32
N SER A 64 -2.73 0.46 6.12
CA SER A 64 -3.75 -0.46 5.63
C SER A 64 -4.36 0.05 4.32
N GLY A 65 -4.29 -0.79 3.30
CA GLY A 65 -4.72 -0.46 1.94
C GLY A 65 -4.29 -1.52 0.94
N GLY A 66 -4.35 -1.17 -0.35
CA GLY A 66 -3.72 -1.93 -1.42
C GLY A 66 -2.29 -1.46 -1.68
N ASP A 67 -1.65 -2.06 -2.69
CA ASP A 67 -0.26 -1.77 -3.08
C ASP A 67 -0.03 -0.27 -3.34
N GLY A 68 -1.01 0.43 -3.95
CA GLY A 68 -0.91 1.88 -4.18
C GLY A 68 -0.89 2.73 -2.91
N THR A 69 -1.62 2.34 -1.85
CA THR A 69 -1.56 3.05 -0.55
C THR A 69 -0.21 2.81 0.12
N LEU A 70 0.31 1.58 0.02
CA LEU A 70 1.64 1.24 0.52
C LEU A 70 2.73 2.04 -0.21
N ASP A 71 2.66 2.13 -1.54
CA ASP A 71 3.62 2.92 -2.34
C ASP A 71 3.64 4.40 -1.94
N GLU A 72 2.48 4.98 -1.64
CA GLU A 72 2.41 6.36 -1.13
C GLU A 72 3.13 6.53 0.21
N VAL A 73 2.93 5.60 1.15
CA VAL A 73 3.59 5.60 2.47
C VAL A 73 5.09 5.42 2.30
N VAL A 74 5.52 4.43 1.54
CA VAL A 74 6.95 4.15 1.30
C VAL A 74 7.62 5.31 0.57
N THR A 75 7.00 5.87 -0.48
CA THR A 75 7.54 7.04 -1.18
C THR A 75 7.72 8.23 -0.22
N GLY A 76 6.75 8.46 0.65
CA GLY A 76 6.86 9.50 1.68
C GLY A 76 8.01 9.24 2.66
N MET A 77 8.15 8.02 3.13
CA MET A 77 9.20 7.58 4.04
C MET A 77 10.59 7.68 3.41
N MET A 78 10.73 7.28 2.14
CA MET A 78 12.02 7.30 1.43
C MET A 78 12.51 8.72 1.09
N LYS A 79 11.65 9.74 1.18
CA LYS A 79 12.07 11.16 1.09
C LYS A 79 12.69 11.70 2.38
N ARG A 80 12.67 10.92 3.47
CA ARG A 80 13.32 11.26 4.74
C ARG A 80 14.76 10.76 4.74
N ASP A 81 15.59 11.38 5.58
CA ASP A 81 16.92 10.88 5.91
C ASP A 81 16.83 9.45 6.46
N ARG A 82 17.80 8.62 6.15
CA ARG A 82 17.75 7.18 6.47
C ARG A 82 17.60 6.90 7.98
N ASP A 83 18.25 7.68 8.80
CA ASP A 83 18.23 7.60 10.26
C ASP A 83 16.92 8.11 10.91
N LYS A 84 16.05 8.71 10.07
CA LYS A 84 14.74 9.25 10.47
C LYS A 84 13.57 8.45 9.90
N ARG A 85 13.82 7.20 9.47
CA ARG A 85 12.78 6.33 8.89
C ARG A 85 12.31 5.35 9.94
N GLU A 86 11.03 5.44 10.25
CA GLU A 86 10.36 4.50 11.13
C GLU A 86 10.03 3.19 10.38
N PRO A 87 9.94 2.04 11.07
CA PRO A 87 9.42 0.81 10.49
C PRO A 87 7.99 0.99 9.97
N ILE A 88 7.64 0.22 8.93
CA ILE A 88 6.30 0.23 8.35
C ILE A 88 5.68 -1.15 8.54
N GLY A 89 4.59 -1.25 9.30
CA GLY A 89 3.70 -2.40 9.32
C GLY A 89 2.70 -2.32 8.16
N TYR A 90 2.36 -3.45 7.54
CA TYR A 90 1.43 -3.47 6.42
C TYR A 90 0.26 -4.43 6.65
N ILE A 91 -0.95 -3.92 6.51
CA ILE A 91 -2.21 -4.68 6.57
C ILE A 91 -2.84 -4.63 5.17
N PRO A 92 -2.75 -5.73 4.40
CA PRO A 92 -3.22 -5.77 3.02
C PRO A 92 -4.75 -5.83 2.97
N THR A 93 -5.39 -4.75 2.53
CA THR A 93 -6.85 -4.67 2.35
C THR A 93 -7.26 -4.33 0.91
N GLY A 94 -6.30 -4.27 -0.01
CA GLY A 94 -6.56 -4.08 -1.43
C GLY A 94 -7.09 -5.33 -2.13
N THR A 95 -7.21 -5.26 -3.46
CA THR A 95 -7.74 -6.37 -4.27
C THR A 95 -6.68 -7.44 -4.54
N THR A 96 -5.44 -7.05 -4.81
CA THR A 96 -4.36 -7.96 -5.23
C THR A 96 -3.35 -8.19 -4.12
N ASN A 97 -2.76 -7.12 -3.58
CA ASN A 97 -1.78 -7.13 -2.47
C ASN A 97 -0.56 -8.02 -2.77
N ASP A 98 0.06 -7.79 -3.93
CA ASP A 98 1.16 -8.61 -4.42
C ASP A 98 2.38 -8.56 -3.50
N PHE A 99 2.72 -7.38 -2.99
CA PHE A 99 3.83 -7.22 -2.06
C PHE A 99 3.62 -7.99 -0.75
N ALA A 100 2.40 -7.94 -0.18
CA ALA A 100 2.08 -8.72 1.02
C ALA A 100 2.22 -10.23 0.78
N SER A 101 1.79 -10.69 -0.40
CA SER A 101 1.92 -12.10 -0.79
C SER A 101 3.38 -12.53 -0.91
N SER A 102 4.27 -11.68 -1.45
CA SER A 102 5.70 -11.97 -1.59
C SER A 102 6.43 -12.05 -0.25
N LEU A 103 5.98 -11.29 0.75
CA LEU A 103 6.53 -11.30 2.11
C LEU A 103 5.81 -12.28 3.05
N HIS A 104 4.87 -13.08 2.54
CA HIS A 104 4.06 -14.01 3.34
C HIS A 104 3.31 -13.34 4.51
N ILE A 105 2.93 -12.06 4.36
CA ILE A 105 2.10 -11.37 5.34
C ILE A 105 0.74 -12.09 5.43
N PRO A 106 0.22 -12.35 6.64
CA PRO A 106 -1.06 -13.01 6.82
C PRO A 106 -2.19 -12.37 6.01
N ARG A 107 -3.06 -13.20 5.40
CA ARG A 107 -4.21 -12.71 4.62
C ARG A 107 -5.38 -12.28 5.50
N GLY A 108 -5.49 -12.82 6.70
CA GLY A 108 -6.51 -12.43 7.66
C GLY A 108 -6.21 -11.03 8.20
N LEU A 109 -7.25 -10.20 8.30
CA LEU A 109 -7.10 -8.79 8.66
C LEU A 109 -6.51 -8.61 10.06
N LEU A 110 -7.00 -9.37 11.04
CA LEU A 110 -6.55 -9.25 12.43
C LEU A 110 -5.18 -9.89 12.63
N GLU A 111 -4.90 -10.98 11.94
CA GLU A 111 -3.58 -11.62 11.92
C GLU A 111 -2.53 -10.71 11.28
N ALA A 112 -2.90 -9.99 10.21
CA ALA A 112 -2.02 -9.00 9.60
C ALA A 112 -1.80 -7.77 10.52
N ALA A 113 -2.83 -7.37 11.27
CA ALA A 113 -2.71 -6.30 12.26
C ALA A 113 -1.79 -6.70 13.42
N ASP A 114 -1.91 -7.92 13.91
CA ASP A 114 -1.01 -8.45 14.94
C ASP A 114 0.44 -8.55 14.42
N ASN A 115 0.63 -9.08 13.22
CA ASN A 115 1.94 -9.14 12.57
C ASN A 115 2.56 -7.75 12.37
N ALA A 116 1.77 -6.73 12.10
CA ALA A 116 2.26 -5.36 11.89
C ALA A 116 2.87 -4.73 13.15
N VAL A 117 2.47 -5.15 14.35
CA VAL A 117 2.94 -4.60 15.64
C VAL A 117 3.82 -5.55 16.44
N ASN A 118 3.69 -6.86 16.24
CA ASN A 118 4.40 -7.89 16.99
C ASN A 118 5.36 -8.73 16.11
N GLY A 119 5.31 -8.57 14.79
CA GLY A 119 6.17 -9.28 13.84
C GLY A 119 7.61 -8.81 13.85
N GLU A 120 8.47 -9.54 13.15
CA GLU A 120 9.87 -9.20 12.99
C GLU A 120 10.07 -8.12 11.92
N VAL A 121 11.00 -7.19 12.17
CA VAL A 121 11.36 -6.16 11.19
C VAL A 121 12.21 -6.79 10.09
N PHE A 122 11.72 -6.72 8.86
CA PHE A 122 12.39 -7.20 7.66
C PHE A 122 12.90 -6.03 6.82
N ALA A 123 14.19 -6.03 6.50
CA ALA A 123 14.77 -5.04 5.59
C ALA A 123 14.57 -5.50 4.14
N CYS A 124 13.82 -4.73 3.36
CA CYS A 124 13.63 -4.99 1.94
C CYS A 124 14.18 -3.86 1.09
N ASP A 125 14.59 -4.20 -0.13
CA ASP A 125 14.99 -3.21 -1.13
C ASP A 125 13.77 -2.44 -1.63
N ALA A 126 14.02 -1.19 -2.02
CA ALA A 126 13.05 -0.34 -2.69
C ALA A 126 13.63 0.20 -3.98
N GLY A 127 12.90 0.06 -5.08
CA GLY A 127 13.28 0.61 -6.38
C GLY A 127 12.81 2.04 -6.54
N ARG A 128 13.50 2.81 -7.38
CA ARG A 128 13.09 4.16 -7.77
C ARG A 128 12.76 4.21 -9.26
N PHE A 129 11.59 4.72 -9.58
CA PHE A 129 11.18 5.00 -10.94
C PHE A 129 10.81 6.49 -11.06
N ASN A 130 11.69 7.28 -11.67
CA ASN A 130 11.63 8.74 -11.66
C ASN A 130 11.62 9.31 -10.22
N ASP A 131 10.51 9.94 -9.82
CA ASP A 131 10.35 10.56 -8.50
C ASP A 131 9.62 9.69 -7.49
N ASP A 132 9.03 8.59 -7.93
CA ASP A 132 8.30 7.65 -7.08
C ASP A 132 9.14 6.44 -6.69
N ILE A 133 8.80 5.84 -5.57
CA ILE A 133 9.44 4.64 -5.04
C ILE A 133 8.45 3.49 -5.14
N PHE A 134 8.92 2.31 -5.47
CA PHE A 134 8.12 1.09 -5.48
C PHE A 134 8.82 -0.02 -4.68
N VAL A 135 8.03 -0.88 -4.05
CA VAL A 135 8.54 -2.00 -3.24
C VAL A 135 8.36 -3.37 -3.89
N TYR A 136 7.55 -3.46 -4.95
CA TYR A 136 7.28 -4.72 -5.61
C TYR A 136 7.68 -4.69 -7.09
N ILE A 137 6.97 -3.95 -7.92
CA ILE A 137 7.22 -3.91 -9.36
C ILE A 137 6.94 -2.53 -9.95
N ALA A 138 7.82 -2.06 -10.83
CA ALA A 138 7.54 -0.98 -11.76
C ALA A 138 7.46 -1.58 -13.17
N ALA A 139 6.32 -1.41 -13.84
CA ALA A 139 6.08 -1.96 -15.17
C ALA A 139 5.59 -0.87 -16.13
N PHE A 140 6.05 -0.95 -17.37
CA PHE A 140 5.61 -0.09 -18.46
C PHE A 140 5.55 -0.89 -19.76
N GLY A 141 4.79 -0.42 -20.74
CA GLY A 141 4.67 -1.05 -22.06
C GLY A 141 3.34 -1.75 -22.27
N LEU A 142 3.35 -2.79 -23.11
CA LEU A 142 2.15 -3.49 -23.51
C LEU A 142 1.40 -4.06 -22.29
N PHE A 143 0.09 -3.82 -22.23
CA PHE A 143 -0.84 -4.24 -21.18
C PHE A 143 -0.75 -3.50 -19.83
N THR A 144 0.24 -2.65 -19.58
CA THR A 144 0.34 -1.97 -18.27
C THR A 144 -0.82 -1.00 -18.02
N ASP A 145 -1.32 -0.31 -19.04
CA ASP A 145 -2.44 0.64 -18.90
C ASP A 145 -3.81 -0.07 -18.75
N VAL A 146 -3.93 -1.35 -19.09
CA VAL A 146 -5.20 -2.09 -18.95
C VAL A 146 -5.65 -2.10 -17.50
N SER A 147 -4.73 -2.24 -16.57
CA SER A 147 -5.02 -2.22 -15.13
C SER A 147 -5.49 -0.87 -14.63
N TYR A 148 -4.99 0.23 -15.19
CA TYR A 148 -5.31 1.59 -14.75
C TYR A 148 -6.55 2.18 -15.43
N GLN A 149 -6.79 1.85 -16.69
CA GLN A 149 -7.91 2.43 -17.46
C GLN A 149 -9.24 1.66 -17.30
N THR A 150 -9.20 0.43 -16.82
CA THR A 150 -10.42 -0.33 -16.57
C THR A 150 -11.14 0.22 -15.33
N LYS A 151 -12.33 0.82 -15.55
CA LYS A 151 -13.15 1.38 -14.45
C LYS A 151 -13.46 0.29 -13.41
N GLN A 152 -13.44 0.67 -12.13
CA GLN A 152 -13.70 -0.25 -11.02
C GLN A 152 -15.04 -1.00 -11.18
N SER A 153 -16.06 -0.35 -11.76
CA SER A 153 -17.36 -0.97 -12.08
C SER A 153 -17.27 -2.09 -13.09
N MET A 154 -16.40 -1.97 -14.11
CA MET A 154 -16.20 -3.02 -15.13
C MET A 154 -15.39 -4.20 -14.57
N LYS A 155 -14.46 -3.97 -13.67
CA LYS A 155 -13.71 -5.04 -12.97
C LYS A 155 -14.63 -5.96 -12.17
N ASN A 156 -15.70 -5.40 -11.62
CA ASN A 156 -16.65 -6.14 -10.77
C ASN A 156 -17.70 -6.94 -11.57
N VAL A 157 -17.98 -6.54 -12.81
CA VAL A 157 -19.07 -7.15 -13.62
C VAL A 157 -18.55 -8.16 -14.65
N LEU A 158 -17.44 -7.88 -15.33
CA LEU A 158 -16.92 -8.69 -16.44
C LEU A 158 -15.66 -9.52 -16.06
N GLY A 159 -15.10 -9.33 -14.87
CA GLY A 159 -13.98 -10.13 -14.39
C GLY A 159 -12.82 -10.25 -15.40
N HIS A 160 -12.27 -11.44 -15.57
CA HIS A 160 -11.14 -11.75 -16.45
C HIS A 160 -11.41 -11.46 -17.93
N LEU A 161 -12.67 -11.58 -18.39
CA LEU A 161 -13.00 -11.41 -19.81
C LEU A 161 -12.79 -9.97 -20.30
N ALA A 162 -13.05 -8.96 -19.45
CA ALA A 162 -12.81 -7.55 -19.77
C ALA A 162 -11.32 -7.28 -20.02
N TYR A 163 -10.44 -7.88 -19.23
CA TYR A 163 -8.99 -7.74 -19.41
C TYR A 163 -8.50 -8.40 -20.70
N VAL A 164 -9.05 -9.57 -21.05
CA VAL A 164 -8.68 -10.29 -22.28
C VAL A 164 -9.10 -9.50 -23.52
N LEU A 165 -10.32 -8.96 -23.54
CA LEU A 165 -10.83 -8.19 -24.69
C LEU A 165 -10.11 -6.86 -24.87
N GLU A 166 -9.83 -6.14 -23.78
CA GLU A 166 -9.07 -4.89 -23.83
C GLU A 166 -7.61 -5.15 -24.20
N GLY A 167 -7.02 -6.23 -23.71
CA GLY A 167 -5.68 -6.67 -24.08
C GLY A 167 -5.55 -7.03 -25.56
N ALA A 168 -6.54 -7.73 -26.13
CA ALA A 168 -6.55 -8.12 -27.55
C ALA A 168 -6.55 -6.91 -28.50
N LYS A 169 -7.28 -5.83 -28.15
CA LYS A 169 -7.29 -4.59 -28.95
C LYS A 169 -5.92 -3.91 -29.01
N ARG A 170 -5.10 -4.05 -27.98
CA ARG A 170 -3.80 -3.38 -27.86
C ARG A 170 -2.66 -4.11 -28.53
N LEU A 171 -2.83 -5.39 -28.88
CA LEU A 171 -1.84 -6.15 -29.68
C LEU A 171 -1.56 -5.50 -31.05
N PHE A 172 -2.47 -4.69 -31.56
CA PHE A 172 -2.32 -3.99 -32.83
C PHE A 172 -1.58 -2.65 -32.74
N ASN A 173 -1.26 -2.17 -31.52
CA ASN A 173 -0.58 -0.90 -31.34
C ASN A 173 0.40 -0.98 -30.15
N ILE A 174 1.57 -1.56 -30.40
CA ILE A 174 2.62 -1.76 -29.40
C ILE A 174 3.51 -0.50 -29.33
N PRO A 175 3.43 0.29 -28.27
CA PRO A 175 4.32 1.44 -28.11
C PRO A 175 5.75 1.00 -27.82
N SER A 176 6.72 1.73 -28.38
CA SER A 176 8.14 1.55 -28.03
C SER A 176 8.60 2.65 -27.09
N TYR A 177 9.42 2.29 -26.10
CA TYR A 177 9.95 3.22 -25.11
C TYR A 177 11.46 3.22 -25.10
N LYS A 178 12.06 4.41 -24.95
CA LYS A 178 13.52 4.53 -24.66
C LYS A 178 13.66 4.65 -23.15
N VAL A 179 14.41 3.76 -22.55
CA VAL A 179 14.65 3.71 -21.10
C VAL A 179 16.13 3.88 -20.83
N LYS A 180 16.46 4.64 -19.80
CA LYS A 180 17.81 4.71 -19.24
C LYS A 180 17.77 4.00 -17.88
N VAL A 181 18.56 2.96 -17.74
CA VAL A 181 18.74 2.21 -16.49
C VAL A 181 19.99 2.73 -15.79
#